data_177ad017ac53e7ddb62b73264e0db4d1
#
_entry.id   177ad017ac53e7ddb62b73264e0db4d1
#
_cell.length_a   1.000
_cell.length_b   1.000
_cell.length_c   1.000
_cell.angle_alpha   90.00
_cell.angle_beta   90.00
_cell.angle_gamma   90.00
#
_symmetry.space_group_name_H-M   'P 1'
#
loop_
_entity.id
_entity.type
_entity.pdbx_description
1 polymer ?
#
loop_
_entity_poly.entity_id
_entity_poly.type
_entity_poly.pdbx_seq_one_letter_code
_entity_poly.pdbx_strand_id
1 'polypeptide(L)'
;MLKTVKRLGALVLAIVICLSFAACHKQGEIAVRADGVEFTSAFYSCALLAADMQAQEIMAERYESTSTTLNNAAWLDKTIDEVPYVEWVEKRALDTIKEMVVAKKLCEENKIDTAKYFELADQNAEYLWSYGYADFFTQNGVSFNTYKEFSRYEQYSTAYFDFLYGEGGEKAVSKEELKTFADTNYAYLNIYAEDITNMSEDEMQVVKEELESYKAMLESGKTFTEVYAKATDTEYKADSTDTGNFSHSLATIWGATGTSYENNYFENAKEMAKGEIKIVTLTEEDATYAVLILKGDITGESNTNIETVYSAARTDLKGEGFDAFITEKVEAVNLETVKYAVNQFKVKKIKFPAQ
;
A
#
# COMPACT_ATOMS: atom_id res chain seq x y z
N MET A 1 -2.37 61.07 10.81
CA MET A 1 -2.32 59.92 9.88
C MET A 1 -1.47 58.75 10.38
N LEU A 2 -0.25 58.94 10.87
CA LEU A 2 0.64 57.78 11.26
C LEU A 2 0.10 56.95 12.45
N LYS A 3 -0.61 57.51 13.40
CA LYS A 3 -1.18 56.78 14.55
C LYS A 3 -2.39 55.94 14.17
N THR A 4 -3.15 56.32 13.14
CA THR A 4 -4.32 55.57 12.67
C THR A 4 -3.90 54.34 11.85
N VAL A 5 -2.86 54.47 11.02
CA VAL A 5 -2.33 53.36 10.24
C VAL A 5 -1.68 52.28 11.13
N LYS A 6 -0.96 52.69 12.20
CA LYS A 6 -0.42 51.73 13.18
C LYS A 6 -1.53 50.98 13.96
N ARG A 7 -2.64 51.61 14.25
CA ARG A 7 -3.80 50.97 14.94
C ARG A 7 -4.56 50.02 14.02
N LEU A 8 -4.68 50.35 12.71
CA LEU A 8 -5.28 49.45 11.73
C LEU A 8 -4.39 48.24 11.48
N GLY A 9 -3.05 48.41 11.35
CA GLY A 9 -2.11 47.32 11.19
C GLY A 9 -2.11 46.35 12.40
N ALA A 10 -2.18 46.84 13.62
CA ALA A 10 -2.29 46.04 14.84
C ALA A 10 -3.61 45.26 14.92
N LEU A 11 -4.71 45.85 14.44
CA LEU A 11 -6.02 45.19 14.41
C LEU A 11 -6.10 44.07 13.39
N VAL A 12 -5.51 44.29 12.19
CA VAL A 12 -5.40 43.25 11.14
C VAL A 12 -4.50 42.08 11.62
N LEU A 13 -3.39 42.41 12.28
CA LEU A 13 -2.50 41.38 12.82
C LEU A 13 -3.19 40.55 13.93
N ALA A 14 -3.94 41.22 14.82
CA ALA A 14 -4.73 40.55 15.86
C ALA A 14 -5.81 39.62 15.27
N ILE A 15 -6.49 40.05 14.20
CA ILE A 15 -7.51 39.25 13.51
C ILE A 15 -6.87 38.02 12.84
N VAL A 16 -5.72 38.18 12.19
CA VAL A 16 -4.97 37.07 11.58
C VAL A 16 -4.51 36.08 12.64
N ILE A 17 -3.99 36.56 13.77
CA ILE A 17 -3.60 35.69 14.90
C ILE A 17 -4.83 34.99 15.50
N CYS A 18 -5.96 35.67 15.69
CA CYS A 18 -7.19 35.04 16.18
C CYS A 18 -7.75 33.99 15.20
N LEU A 19 -7.64 34.20 13.90
CA LEU A 19 -8.06 33.23 12.89
C LEU A 19 -7.14 32.01 12.84
N SER A 20 -5.83 32.18 13.06
CA SER A 20 -4.91 31.05 13.17
C SER A 20 -5.11 30.25 14.46
N PHE A 21 -5.41 30.91 15.59
CA PHE A 21 -5.77 30.20 16.82
C PHE A 21 -7.13 29.49 16.73
N ALA A 22 -8.10 30.05 15.99
CA ALA A 22 -9.39 29.40 15.77
C ALA A 22 -9.26 28.14 14.90
N ALA A 23 -8.34 28.13 13.93
CA ALA A 23 -8.02 26.95 13.12
C ALA A 23 -7.29 25.87 13.95
N CYS A 24 -6.32 26.26 14.79
CA CYS A 24 -5.63 25.34 15.71
C CYS A 24 -6.58 24.76 16.79
N HIS A 25 -7.56 25.55 17.26
CA HIS A 25 -8.51 25.08 18.28
C HIS A 25 -9.43 23.98 17.75
N LYS A 26 -9.78 24.03 16.45
CA LYS A 26 -10.63 23.02 15.81
C LYS A 26 -9.94 21.64 15.66
N GLN A 27 -8.65 21.62 15.47
CA GLN A 27 -7.88 20.37 15.26
C GLN A 27 -7.60 19.61 16.57
N GLY A 28 -7.55 20.32 17.71
CA GLY A 28 -7.27 19.75 19.01
C GLY A 28 -8.50 19.33 19.82
N GLU A 29 -9.72 19.58 19.34
CA GLU A 29 -10.95 19.15 20.03
C GLU A 29 -11.09 17.62 19.97
N ILE A 30 -11.55 17.02 21.07
CA ILE A 30 -11.88 15.59 21.10
C ILE A 30 -13.08 15.33 20.19
N ALA A 31 -12.89 14.46 19.22
CA ALA A 31 -13.93 14.05 18.28
C ALA A 31 -14.52 12.67 18.58
N VAL A 32 -13.67 11.76 19.05
CA VAL A 32 -14.06 10.37 19.31
C VAL A 32 -13.47 9.92 20.63
N ARG A 33 -14.26 9.18 21.41
CA ARG A 33 -13.80 8.38 22.56
C ARG A 33 -14.08 6.92 22.27
N ALA A 34 -13.09 6.08 22.37
CA ALA A 34 -13.22 4.62 22.21
C ALA A 34 -12.60 3.94 23.42
N ASP A 35 -13.40 3.23 24.22
CA ASP A 35 -12.98 2.59 25.49
C ASP A 35 -12.15 3.52 26.42
N GLY A 36 -12.49 4.80 26.46
CA GLY A 36 -11.79 5.80 27.30
C GLY A 36 -10.55 6.42 26.64
N VAL A 37 -10.12 5.95 25.47
CA VAL A 37 -9.06 6.61 24.68
C VAL A 37 -9.68 7.78 23.90
N GLU A 38 -9.05 8.94 24.00
CA GLU A 38 -9.53 10.16 23.35
C GLU A 38 -8.77 10.44 22.05
N PHE A 39 -9.51 10.70 20.98
CA PHE A 39 -8.96 11.05 19.66
C PHE A 39 -9.42 12.45 19.25
N THR A 40 -8.46 13.24 18.79
CA THR A 40 -8.74 14.61 18.33
C THR A 40 -9.49 14.60 17.00
N SER A 41 -10.10 15.74 16.66
CA SER A 41 -10.73 15.92 15.36
C SER A 41 -9.75 15.84 14.18
N ALA A 42 -8.48 16.19 14.38
CA ALA A 42 -7.43 15.98 13.38
C ALA A 42 -7.11 14.49 13.17
N PHE A 43 -7.09 13.68 14.25
CA PHE A 43 -6.93 12.24 14.16
C PHE A 43 -8.12 11.58 13.46
N TYR A 44 -9.35 11.99 13.82
CA TYR A 44 -10.55 11.52 13.11
C TYR A 44 -10.53 11.90 11.63
N SER A 45 -10.05 13.11 11.29
CA SER A 45 -9.87 13.52 9.89
C SER A 45 -8.89 12.57 9.16
N CYS A 46 -7.79 12.18 9.80
CA CYS A 46 -6.86 11.22 9.22
C CYS A 46 -7.54 9.86 8.94
N ALA A 47 -8.30 9.34 9.91
CA ALA A 47 -9.07 8.11 9.73
C ALA A 47 -10.11 8.24 8.60
N LEU A 48 -10.76 9.41 8.48
CA LEU A 48 -11.74 9.67 7.42
C LEU A 48 -11.08 9.69 6.03
N LEU A 49 -9.89 10.30 5.92
CA LEU A 49 -9.12 10.32 4.67
C LEU A 49 -8.66 8.93 4.27
N ALA A 50 -8.14 8.14 5.20
CA ALA A 50 -7.75 6.75 4.96
C ALA A 50 -8.94 5.89 4.51
N ALA A 51 -10.09 6.03 5.17
CA ALA A 51 -11.33 5.34 4.79
C ALA A 51 -11.84 5.76 3.40
N ASP A 52 -11.73 7.05 3.05
CA ASP A 52 -12.11 7.54 1.72
C ASP A 52 -11.17 7.02 0.63
N MET A 53 -9.86 6.94 0.88
CA MET A 53 -8.91 6.33 -0.04
C MET A 53 -9.23 4.85 -0.27
N GLN A 54 -9.48 4.08 0.79
CA GLN A 54 -9.90 2.68 0.69
C GLN A 54 -11.21 2.53 -0.10
N ALA A 55 -12.18 3.40 0.13
CA ALA A 55 -13.44 3.41 -0.61
C ALA A 55 -13.25 3.69 -2.10
N GLN A 56 -12.35 4.64 -2.45
CA GLN A 56 -12.01 4.94 -3.84
C GLN A 56 -11.37 3.74 -4.53
N GLU A 57 -10.49 3.01 -3.86
CA GLU A 57 -9.86 1.79 -4.37
C GLU A 57 -10.90 0.70 -4.67
N ILE A 58 -11.80 0.40 -3.72
CA ILE A 58 -12.92 -0.54 -3.91
C ILE A 58 -13.80 -0.12 -5.10
N MET A 59 -14.08 1.16 -5.24
CA MET A 59 -14.91 1.66 -6.32
C MET A 59 -14.19 1.63 -7.67
N ALA A 60 -12.90 1.95 -7.70
CA ALA A 60 -12.09 1.87 -8.91
C ALA A 60 -12.01 0.43 -9.42
N GLU A 61 -11.77 -0.53 -8.55
CA GLU A 61 -11.78 -1.95 -8.90
C GLU A 61 -13.16 -2.41 -9.43
N ARG A 62 -14.23 -2.08 -8.71
CA ARG A 62 -15.61 -2.49 -9.07
C ARG A 62 -16.08 -1.93 -10.41
N TYR A 63 -15.63 -0.73 -10.77
CA TYR A 63 -16.02 -0.05 -12.02
C TYR A 63 -14.91 -0.06 -13.08
N GLU A 64 -13.87 -0.90 -12.89
CA GLU A 64 -12.73 -1.04 -13.81
C GLU A 64 -12.12 0.32 -14.19
N SER A 65 -12.02 1.23 -13.20
CA SER A 65 -11.51 2.57 -13.43
C SER A 65 -9.98 2.57 -13.42
N THR A 66 -9.38 3.04 -14.49
CA THR A 66 -7.92 3.21 -14.61
C THR A 66 -7.41 4.52 -14.00
N SER A 67 -8.29 5.33 -13.40
CA SER A 67 -7.91 6.61 -12.80
C SER A 67 -7.09 6.40 -11.53
N THR A 68 -5.84 6.83 -11.56
CA THR A 68 -4.94 6.87 -10.39
C THR A 68 -5.09 8.17 -9.57
N THR A 69 -6.00 9.05 -9.96
CA THR A 69 -6.17 10.35 -9.32
C THR A 69 -7.09 10.24 -8.10
N LEU A 70 -6.59 10.62 -6.93
CA LEU A 70 -7.41 10.75 -5.73
C LEU A 70 -8.50 11.79 -5.93
N ASN A 71 -9.74 11.35 -6.08
CA ASN A 71 -10.92 12.21 -6.16
C ASN A 71 -12.19 11.37 -5.98
N ASN A 72 -12.96 11.67 -4.96
CA ASN A 72 -14.17 10.92 -4.64
C ASN A 72 -15.45 11.44 -5.33
N ALA A 73 -15.36 12.51 -6.11
CA ALA A 73 -16.55 13.16 -6.69
C ALA A 73 -17.42 12.22 -7.55
N ALA A 74 -16.79 11.27 -8.25
CA ALA A 74 -17.48 10.28 -9.07
C ALA A 74 -18.26 9.23 -8.26
N TRP A 75 -17.97 9.11 -6.96
CA TRP A 75 -18.46 8.04 -6.09
C TRP A 75 -19.49 8.48 -5.06
N LEU A 76 -19.64 9.80 -4.82
CA LEU A 76 -20.48 10.36 -3.76
C LEU A 76 -21.97 9.96 -3.83
N ASP A 77 -22.46 9.57 -4.98
CA ASP A 77 -23.84 9.13 -5.24
C ASP A 77 -23.96 7.59 -5.41
N LYS A 78 -22.85 6.87 -5.23
CA LYS A 78 -22.79 5.42 -5.36
C LYS A 78 -22.91 4.72 -4.01
N THR A 79 -22.90 3.39 -4.06
CA THR A 79 -22.94 2.51 -2.87
C THR A 79 -21.78 1.52 -2.88
N ILE A 80 -21.31 1.18 -1.68
CA ILE A 80 -20.43 0.04 -1.43
C ILE A 80 -21.26 -0.96 -0.62
N ASP A 81 -21.49 -2.15 -1.16
CA ASP A 81 -22.27 -3.21 -0.53
C ASP A 81 -23.65 -2.75 -0.01
N GLU A 82 -24.38 -2.03 -0.90
CA GLU A 82 -25.70 -1.43 -0.63
C GLU A 82 -25.69 -0.24 0.34
N VAL A 83 -24.55 0.11 0.96
CA VAL A 83 -24.39 1.27 1.85
C VAL A 83 -23.98 2.48 1.01
N PRO A 84 -24.60 3.66 1.19
CA PRO A 84 -24.19 4.89 0.52
C PRO A 84 -22.69 5.19 0.78
N TYR A 85 -21.94 5.55 -0.27
CA TYR A 85 -20.49 5.80 -0.20
C TYR A 85 -20.10 6.66 1.01
N VAL A 86 -20.78 7.80 1.21
CA VAL A 86 -20.48 8.71 2.32
C VAL A 86 -20.67 8.04 3.68
N GLU A 87 -21.75 7.27 3.84
CA GLU A 87 -22.04 6.56 5.08
C GLU A 87 -21.04 5.44 5.33
N TRP A 88 -20.65 4.72 4.27
CA TRP A 88 -19.64 3.67 4.36
C TRP A 88 -18.29 4.24 4.84
N VAL A 89 -17.83 5.35 4.24
CA VAL A 89 -16.57 6.02 4.62
C VAL A 89 -16.62 6.54 6.06
N GLU A 90 -17.71 7.22 6.46
CA GLU A 90 -17.85 7.73 7.83
C GLU A 90 -17.87 6.57 8.87
N LYS A 91 -18.53 5.46 8.55
CA LYS A 91 -18.54 4.26 9.38
C LYS A 91 -17.16 3.60 9.44
N ARG A 92 -16.51 3.39 8.29
CA ARG A 92 -15.18 2.77 8.21
C ARG A 92 -14.13 3.54 9.02
N ALA A 93 -14.16 4.88 8.97
CA ALA A 93 -13.27 5.73 9.77
C ALA A 93 -13.43 5.46 11.28
N LEU A 94 -14.66 5.31 11.77
CA LEU A 94 -14.93 5.00 13.17
C LEU A 94 -14.54 3.56 13.53
N ASP A 95 -14.77 2.61 12.65
CA ASP A 95 -14.39 1.22 12.84
C ASP A 95 -12.86 1.08 12.87
N THR A 96 -12.13 1.78 12.01
CA THR A 96 -10.66 1.86 12.06
C THR A 96 -10.15 2.35 13.42
N ILE A 97 -10.76 3.39 13.99
CA ILE A 97 -10.39 3.86 15.35
C ILE A 97 -10.64 2.78 16.41
N LYS A 98 -11.74 2.05 16.32
CA LYS A 98 -12.02 0.94 17.26
C LYS A 98 -11.00 -0.19 17.10
N GLU A 99 -10.66 -0.58 15.86
CA GLU A 99 -9.64 -1.59 15.55
C GLU A 99 -8.29 -1.21 16.16
N MET A 100 -7.87 0.05 16.03
CA MET A 100 -6.65 0.59 16.63
C MET A 100 -6.67 0.48 18.15
N VAL A 101 -7.80 0.81 18.80
CA VAL A 101 -7.93 0.72 20.27
C VAL A 101 -7.89 -0.73 20.74
N VAL A 102 -8.56 -1.64 20.03
CA VAL A 102 -8.50 -3.08 20.31
C VAL A 102 -7.07 -3.60 20.19
N ALA A 103 -6.40 -3.31 19.08
CA ALA A 103 -5.04 -3.77 18.84
C ALA A 103 -4.04 -3.21 19.88
N LYS A 104 -4.16 -1.92 20.22
CA LYS A 104 -3.38 -1.29 21.30
C LYS A 104 -3.56 -2.01 22.62
N LYS A 105 -4.81 -2.24 23.03
CA LYS A 105 -5.15 -2.92 24.28
C LYS A 105 -4.56 -4.34 24.33
N LEU A 106 -4.70 -5.08 23.22
CA LEU A 106 -4.11 -6.42 23.11
C LEU A 106 -2.58 -6.40 23.23
N CYS A 107 -1.91 -5.41 22.64
CA CYS A 107 -0.47 -5.25 22.79
C CYS A 107 -0.08 -4.92 24.24
N GLU A 108 -0.82 -4.05 24.92
CA GLU A 108 -0.58 -3.67 26.31
C GLU A 108 -0.80 -4.85 27.28
N GLU A 109 -1.91 -5.59 27.11
CA GLU A 109 -2.23 -6.78 27.92
C GLU A 109 -1.17 -7.87 27.79
N ASN A 110 -0.61 -8.05 26.60
CA ASN A 110 0.43 -9.04 26.32
C ASN A 110 1.85 -8.49 26.47
N LYS A 111 2.02 -7.21 26.85
CA LYS A 111 3.31 -6.54 27.06
C LYS A 111 4.23 -6.62 25.84
N ILE A 112 3.66 -6.44 24.66
CA ILE A 112 4.40 -6.49 23.41
C ILE A 112 5.25 -5.24 23.28
N ASP A 113 6.53 -5.42 22.95
CA ASP A 113 7.42 -4.30 22.60
C ASP A 113 7.08 -3.80 21.18
N THR A 114 6.53 -2.60 21.12
CA THR A 114 6.11 -1.96 19.86
C THR A 114 7.15 -0.99 19.29
N ALA A 115 8.32 -0.83 19.94
CA ALA A 115 9.29 0.20 19.57
C ALA A 115 9.76 0.09 18.11
N LYS A 116 10.10 -1.13 17.65
CA LYS A 116 10.54 -1.36 16.26
C LYS A 116 9.46 -1.02 15.22
N TYR A 117 8.19 -1.28 15.55
CA TYR A 117 7.07 -0.99 14.67
C TYR A 117 6.81 0.52 14.56
N PHE A 118 6.95 1.23 15.69
CA PHE A 118 6.81 2.69 15.69
C PHE A 118 7.95 3.39 14.96
N GLU A 119 9.18 2.88 15.06
CA GLU A 119 10.29 3.40 14.29
C GLU A 119 10.03 3.26 12.77
N LEU A 120 9.55 2.09 12.34
CA LEU A 120 9.18 1.86 10.94
C LEU A 120 8.01 2.76 10.50
N ALA A 121 6.97 2.92 11.34
CA ALA A 121 5.87 3.83 11.06
C ALA A 121 6.33 5.27 10.91
N ASP A 122 7.27 5.71 11.76
CA ASP A 122 7.85 7.04 11.70
C ASP A 122 8.60 7.28 10.38
N GLN A 123 9.43 6.33 9.96
CA GLN A 123 10.20 6.40 8.72
C GLN A 123 9.26 6.43 7.50
N ASN A 124 8.25 5.57 7.48
CA ASN A 124 7.26 5.53 6.40
C ASN A 124 6.43 6.83 6.36
N ALA A 125 6.04 7.36 7.51
CA ALA A 125 5.31 8.63 7.59
C ALA A 125 6.15 9.81 7.04
N GLU A 126 7.44 9.87 7.37
CA GLU A 126 8.37 10.86 6.84
C GLU A 126 8.53 10.75 5.32
N TYR A 127 8.67 9.52 4.81
CA TYR A 127 8.78 9.27 3.39
C TYR A 127 7.51 9.72 2.63
N LEU A 128 6.34 9.24 3.04
CA LEU A 128 5.07 9.57 2.37
C LEU A 128 4.76 11.06 2.45
N TRP A 129 5.03 11.69 3.60
CA TRP A 129 4.85 13.13 3.75
C TRP A 129 5.73 13.93 2.79
N SER A 130 6.97 13.51 2.57
CA SER A 130 7.90 14.15 1.64
C SER A 130 7.56 13.87 0.17
N TYR A 131 6.90 12.75 -0.12
CA TYR A 131 6.61 12.28 -1.49
C TYR A 131 5.35 12.90 -2.13
N GLY A 132 4.75 13.92 -1.48
CA GLY A 132 3.65 14.70 -2.07
C GLY A 132 2.30 14.59 -1.35
N TYR A 133 2.18 13.75 -0.32
CA TYR A 133 0.94 13.63 0.44
C TYR A 133 0.72 14.75 1.48
N ALA A 134 1.76 15.54 1.78
CA ALA A 134 1.69 16.62 2.77
C ALA A 134 0.56 17.61 2.52
N ASP A 135 0.38 18.04 1.27
CA ASP A 135 -0.66 19.00 0.90
C ASP A 135 -2.06 18.40 1.06
N PHE A 136 -2.24 17.12 0.69
CA PHE A 136 -3.52 16.42 0.85
C PHE A 136 -3.94 16.36 2.32
N PHE A 137 -3.05 15.96 3.20
CA PHE A 137 -3.34 15.88 4.64
C PHE A 137 -3.52 17.25 5.27
N THR A 138 -2.61 18.20 4.99
CA THR A 138 -2.61 19.54 5.61
C THR A 138 -3.87 20.35 5.27
N GLN A 139 -4.31 20.34 4.01
CA GLN A 139 -5.52 21.05 3.61
C GLN A 139 -6.81 20.45 4.19
N ASN A 140 -6.75 19.21 4.66
CA ASN A 140 -7.81 18.51 5.37
C ASN A 140 -7.63 18.52 6.90
N GLY A 141 -6.76 19.39 7.41
CA GLY A 141 -6.59 19.63 8.85
C GLY A 141 -5.76 18.62 9.60
N VAL A 142 -4.98 17.78 8.90
CA VAL A 142 -4.08 16.81 9.50
C VAL A 142 -2.66 17.36 9.47
N SER A 143 -2.02 17.48 10.63
CA SER A 143 -0.61 17.85 10.74
C SER A 143 0.28 16.60 10.56
N PHE A 144 1.56 16.81 10.25
CA PHE A 144 2.54 15.71 10.20
C PHE A 144 2.57 14.90 11.50
N ASN A 145 2.54 15.56 12.65
CA ASN A 145 2.54 14.86 13.94
C ASN A 145 1.29 14.00 14.13
N THR A 146 0.12 14.49 13.70
CA THR A 146 -1.13 13.70 13.76
C THR A 146 -1.08 12.50 12.81
N TYR A 147 -0.56 12.68 11.61
CA TYR A 147 -0.37 11.59 10.64
C TYR A 147 0.59 10.52 11.18
N LYS A 148 1.72 10.95 11.73
CA LYS A 148 2.70 10.07 12.39
C LYS A 148 2.09 9.30 13.57
N GLU A 149 1.28 9.96 14.39
CA GLU A 149 0.56 9.31 15.49
C GLU A 149 -0.43 8.27 14.95
N PHE A 150 -1.20 8.60 13.91
CA PHE A 150 -2.12 7.69 13.24
C PHE A 150 -1.39 6.46 12.72
N SER A 151 -0.29 6.64 11.98
CA SER A 151 0.53 5.54 11.47
C SER A 151 1.08 4.62 12.58
N ARG A 152 1.44 5.18 13.73
CA ARG A 152 1.84 4.35 14.89
C ARG A 152 0.68 3.53 15.45
N TYR A 153 -0.55 4.08 15.46
CA TYR A 153 -1.72 3.32 15.90
C TYR A 153 -2.03 2.15 14.99
N GLU A 154 -1.83 2.28 13.68
CA GLU A 154 -1.97 1.17 12.72
C GLU A 154 -0.99 0.03 13.04
N GLN A 155 0.21 0.34 13.50
CA GLN A 155 1.23 -0.65 13.82
C GLN A 155 0.91 -1.55 15.03
N TYR A 156 -0.01 -1.17 15.88
CA TYR A 156 -0.44 -2.08 16.95
C TYR A 156 -1.05 -3.38 16.40
N SER A 157 -1.80 -3.31 15.31
CA SER A 157 -2.37 -4.48 14.64
C SER A 157 -1.27 -5.39 14.10
N THR A 158 -0.28 -4.82 13.40
CA THR A 158 0.88 -5.56 12.89
C THR A 158 1.70 -6.21 14.02
N ALA A 159 1.94 -5.47 15.10
CA ALA A 159 2.68 -5.98 16.25
C ALA A 159 1.96 -7.15 16.93
N TYR A 160 0.63 -7.07 17.06
CA TYR A 160 -0.15 -8.15 17.65
C TYR A 160 -0.27 -9.37 16.72
N PHE A 161 -0.39 -9.13 15.42
CA PHE A 161 -0.36 -10.20 14.41
C PHE A 161 0.97 -10.99 14.48
N ASP A 162 2.10 -10.27 14.49
CA ASP A 162 3.43 -10.87 14.61
C ASP A 162 3.62 -11.60 15.94
N PHE A 163 3.08 -11.07 17.03
CA PHE A 163 3.11 -11.75 18.33
C PHE A 163 2.37 -13.09 18.30
N LEU A 164 1.26 -13.18 17.61
CA LEU A 164 0.49 -14.43 17.50
C LEU A 164 1.11 -15.42 16.52
N TYR A 165 1.43 -14.97 15.32
CA TYR A 165 1.75 -15.84 14.18
C TYR A 165 3.22 -15.82 13.77
N GLY A 166 4.02 -14.89 14.32
CA GLY A 166 5.46 -14.82 14.12
C GLY A 166 6.23 -15.95 14.80
N GLU A 167 7.53 -16.00 14.58
CA GLU A 167 8.41 -17.00 15.17
C GLU A 167 8.32 -16.96 16.71
N GLY A 168 8.03 -18.08 17.34
CA GLY A 168 7.84 -18.19 18.78
C GLY A 168 6.48 -17.75 19.31
N GLY A 169 5.56 -17.30 18.47
CA GLY A 169 4.20 -16.95 18.83
C GLY A 169 3.35 -18.16 19.21
N GLU A 170 2.27 -17.93 19.95
CA GLU A 170 1.34 -19.01 20.39
C GLU A 170 0.73 -19.78 19.21
N LYS A 171 0.49 -19.09 18.08
CA LYS A 171 -0.09 -19.62 16.85
C LYS A 171 0.91 -19.54 15.70
N ALA A 172 2.20 -19.63 16.02
CA ALA A 172 3.27 -19.47 15.03
C ALA A 172 3.07 -20.37 13.81
N VAL A 173 3.24 -19.78 12.63
CA VAL A 173 3.25 -20.54 11.37
C VAL A 173 4.65 -21.11 11.17
N SER A 174 4.76 -22.40 10.93
CA SER A 174 6.06 -23.05 10.73
C SER A 174 6.70 -22.60 9.42
N LYS A 175 8.04 -22.59 9.38
CA LYS A 175 8.78 -22.28 8.14
C LYS A 175 8.42 -23.25 6.99
N GLU A 176 8.13 -24.50 7.30
CA GLU A 176 7.70 -25.50 6.31
C GLU A 176 6.32 -25.16 5.72
N GLU A 177 5.38 -24.71 6.56
CA GLU A 177 4.06 -24.27 6.12
C GLU A 177 4.16 -23.00 5.25
N LEU A 178 4.97 -22.02 5.66
CA LEU A 178 5.23 -20.80 4.89
C LEU A 178 5.89 -21.13 3.54
N LYS A 179 6.88 -22.00 3.55
CA LYS A 179 7.56 -22.48 2.33
C LYS A 179 6.57 -23.14 1.38
N THR A 180 5.78 -24.08 1.87
CA THR A 180 4.79 -24.80 1.06
C THR A 180 3.77 -23.85 0.46
N PHE A 181 3.31 -22.89 1.23
CA PHE A 181 2.37 -21.88 0.76
C PHE A 181 2.99 -20.99 -0.32
N ALA A 182 4.20 -20.50 -0.08
CA ALA A 182 4.89 -19.62 -1.03
C ALA A 182 5.22 -20.35 -2.35
N ASP A 183 5.71 -21.58 -2.28
CA ASP A 183 6.01 -22.40 -3.47
C ASP A 183 4.75 -22.68 -4.31
N THR A 184 3.57 -22.69 -3.69
CA THR A 184 2.28 -22.98 -4.35
C THR A 184 1.62 -21.72 -4.91
N ASN A 185 1.68 -20.59 -4.17
CA ASN A 185 0.85 -19.42 -4.44
C ASN A 185 1.66 -18.23 -4.98
N TYR A 186 2.99 -18.28 -4.92
CA TYR A 186 3.83 -17.19 -5.41
C TYR A 186 4.78 -17.68 -6.51
N ALA A 187 5.25 -16.73 -7.30
CA ALA A 187 6.29 -16.98 -8.30
C ALA A 187 7.40 -15.94 -8.17
N TYR A 188 8.64 -16.38 -8.23
CA TYR A 188 9.81 -15.53 -8.40
C TYR A 188 10.22 -15.59 -9.86
N LEU A 189 10.08 -14.47 -10.57
CA LEU A 189 10.32 -14.43 -12.01
C LEU A 189 11.39 -13.39 -12.35
N ASN A 190 12.26 -13.76 -13.26
CA ASN A 190 13.10 -12.83 -14.00
C ASN A 190 12.48 -12.69 -15.39
N ILE A 191 12.21 -11.47 -15.81
CA ILE A 191 11.43 -11.18 -17.01
C ILE A 191 12.21 -10.21 -17.88
N TYR A 192 12.25 -10.52 -19.18
CA TYR A 192 12.60 -9.57 -20.22
C TYR A 192 11.42 -9.46 -21.18
N ALA A 193 10.92 -8.26 -21.39
CA ALA A 193 9.78 -8.00 -22.26
C ALA A 193 10.16 -6.98 -23.33
N GLU A 194 9.80 -7.25 -24.58
CA GLU A 194 9.96 -6.37 -25.72
C GLU A 194 8.60 -6.01 -26.28
N ASP A 195 8.34 -4.72 -26.43
CA ASP A 195 7.10 -4.22 -27.06
C ASP A 195 7.12 -4.47 -28.55
N ILE A 196 6.21 -5.30 -29.03
CA ILE A 196 6.08 -5.68 -30.44
C ILE A 196 4.78 -5.15 -31.07
N THR A 197 4.07 -4.26 -30.42
CA THR A 197 2.72 -3.78 -30.77
C THR A 197 2.59 -3.32 -32.22
N ASN A 198 3.54 -2.56 -32.72
CA ASN A 198 3.49 -1.97 -34.07
C ASN A 198 4.57 -2.51 -35.00
N MET A 199 5.19 -3.65 -34.65
CA MET A 199 6.23 -4.26 -35.46
C MET A 199 5.66 -5.02 -36.66
N SER A 200 6.38 -5.00 -37.78
CA SER A 200 6.14 -5.87 -38.90
C SER A 200 6.48 -7.34 -38.57
N GLU A 201 6.01 -8.28 -39.39
CA GLU A 201 6.32 -9.71 -39.22
C GLU A 201 7.84 -9.97 -39.23
N ASP A 202 8.59 -9.28 -40.08
CA ASP A 202 10.05 -9.40 -40.16
C ASP A 202 10.73 -8.89 -38.87
N GLU A 203 10.28 -7.76 -38.32
CA GLU A 203 10.80 -7.21 -37.04
C GLU A 203 10.44 -8.13 -35.87
N MET A 204 9.22 -8.64 -35.79
CA MET A 204 8.84 -9.62 -34.77
C MET A 204 9.67 -10.90 -34.86
N GLN A 205 10.05 -11.35 -36.06
CA GLN A 205 10.91 -12.51 -36.23
C GLN A 205 12.33 -12.25 -35.67
N VAL A 206 12.86 -11.04 -35.85
CA VAL A 206 14.16 -10.64 -35.26
C VAL A 206 14.11 -10.69 -33.74
N VAL A 207 13.09 -10.09 -33.12
CA VAL A 207 12.89 -10.13 -31.67
C VAL A 207 12.79 -11.57 -31.16
N LYS A 208 12.06 -12.43 -31.85
CA LYS A 208 11.96 -13.83 -31.48
C LYS A 208 13.30 -14.56 -31.51
N GLU A 209 14.11 -14.32 -32.53
CA GLU A 209 15.46 -14.91 -32.64
C GLU A 209 16.39 -14.41 -31.55
N GLU A 210 16.26 -13.13 -31.16
CA GLU A 210 16.98 -12.58 -30.01
C GLU A 210 16.58 -13.24 -28.70
N LEU A 211 15.27 -13.36 -28.41
CA LEU A 211 14.77 -14.04 -27.22
C LEU A 211 15.21 -15.51 -27.15
N GLU A 212 15.20 -16.23 -28.27
CA GLU A 212 15.73 -17.59 -28.34
C GLU A 212 17.26 -17.64 -28.08
N SER A 213 18.01 -16.62 -28.52
CA SER A 213 19.43 -16.48 -28.19
C SER A 213 19.62 -16.24 -26.68
N TYR A 214 18.82 -15.42 -26.04
CA TYR A 214 18.86 -15.16 -24.59
C TYR A 214 18.48 -16.42 -23.80
N LYS A 215 17.45 -17.12 -24.23
CA LYS A 215 17.05 -18.41 -23.66
C LYS A 215 18.21 -19.42 -23.72
N ALA A 216 18.86 -19.56 -24.87
CA ALA A 216 19.99 -20.46 -25.02
C ALA A 216 21.18 -20.09 -24.11
N MET A 217 21.39 -18.79 -23.86
CA MET A 217 22.41 -18.34 -22.88
C MET A 217 22.05 -18.80 -21.46
N LEU A 218 20.82 -18.63 -21.03
CA LEU A 218 20.34 -19.08 -19.71
C LEU A 218 20.42 -20.60 -19.58
N GLU A 219 20.01 -21.36 -20.61
CA GLU A 219 20.10 -22.80 -20.64
C GLU A 219 21.58 -23.32 -20.62
N SER A 220 22.54 -22.52 -21.11
CA SER A 220 23.97 -22.80 -21.01
C SER A 220 24.57 -22.46 -19.63
N GLY A 221 23.76 -21.97 -18.68
CA GLY A 221 24.18 -21.63 -17.32
C GLY A 221 24.62 -20.17 -17.14
N LYS A 222 24.40 -19.30 -18.13
CA LYS A 222 24.57 -17.86 -17.94
C LYS A 222 23.53 -17.32 -16.96
N THR A 223 23.92 -16.31 -16.19
CA THR A 223 23.00 -15.61 -15.29
C THR A 223 22.08 -14.67 -16.08
N PHE A 224 20.96 -14.33 -15.49
CA PHE A 224 20.06 -13.31 -16.06
C PHE A 224 20.76 -11.96 -16.22
N THR A 225 21.66 -11.62 -15.31
CA THR A 225 22.52 -10.43 -15.37
C THR A 225 23.44 -10.43 -16.62
N GLU A 226 24.02 -11.58 -16.99
CA GLU A 226 24.84 -11.69 -18.19
C GLU A 226 24.00 -11.57 -19.47
N VAL A 227 22.77 -12.06 -19.45
CA VAL A 227 21.81 -11.88 -20.56
C VAL A 227 21.43 -10.42 -20.69
N TYR A 228 21.15 -9.75 -19.58
CA TYR A 228 20.88 -8.30 -19.54
C TYR A 228 22.02 -7.50 -20.17
N ALA A 229 23.25 -7.73 -19.71
CA ALA A 229 24.42 -7.02 -20.22
C ALA A 229 24.58 -7.19 -21.75
N LYS A 230 24.28 -8.37 -22.28
CA LYS A 230 24.32 -8.60 -23.74
C LYS A 230 23.22 -7.84 -24.48
N ALA A 231 21.99 -7.84 -23.95
CA ALA A 231 20.83 -7.25 -24.62
C ALA A 231 20.90 -5.71 -24.66
N THR A 232 21.45 -5.10 -23.60
CA THR A 232 21.53 -3.63 -23.49
C THR A 232 22.87 -3.05 -23.96
N ASP A 233 23.85 -3.90 -24.34
CA ASP A 233 25.25 -3.50 -24.62
C ASP A 233 25.85 -2.64 -23.48
N THR A 234 25.44 -2.89 -22.26
CA THR A 234 25.83 -2.13 -21.05
C THR A 234 26.38 -3.06 -19.97
N GLU A 235 27.29 -2.52 -19.14
CA GLU A 235 27.71 -3.20 -17.93
C GLU A 235 26.60 -3.10 -16.88
N TYR A 236 25.99 -4.24 -16.54
CA TYR A 236 24.96 -4.29 -15.51
C TYR A 236 25.51 -3.83 -14.14
N LYS A 237 24.84 -2.88 -13.52
CA LYS A 237 25.08 -2.49 -12.14
C LYS A 237 23.84 -2.83 -11.33
N ALA A 238 23.99 -3.62 -10.29
CA ALA A 238 22.89 -4.07 -9.43
C ALA A 238 22.04 -2.91 -8.85
N ASP A 239 22.62 -1.73 -8.77
CA ASP A 239 22.00 -0.51 -8.22
C ASP A 239 21.40 0.41 -9.31
N SER A 240 21.40 -0.02 -10.58
CA SER A 240 20.83 0.78 -11.67
C SER A 240 19.32 0.80 -11.56
N THR A 241 18.73 1.99 -11.48
CA THR A 241 17.28 2.21 -11.54
C THR A 241 16.75 2.24 -12.97
N ASP A 242 17.64 2.34 -13.95
CA ASP A 242 17.31 2.29 -15.38
C ASP A 242 17.57 0.87 -15.88
N THR A 243 16.52 0.08 -15.97
CA THR A 243 16.56 -1.32 -16.36
C THR A 243 16.14 -1.53 -17.82
N GLY A 244 15.75 -0.48 -18.52
CA GLY A 244 15.20 -0.57 -19.86
C GLY A 244 14.05 -1.59 -19.92
N ASN A 245 14.05 -2.46 -20.94
CA ASN A 245 13.06 -3.53 -21.11
C ASN A 245 13.27 -4.73 -20.16
N PHE A 246 14.29 -4.68 -19.28
CA PHE A 246 14.51 -5.69 -18.26
C PHE A 246 13.87 -5.30 -16.94
N SER A 247 12.78 -5.93 -16.63
CA SER A 247 12.28 -5.97 -15.27
C SER A 247 12.99 -7.11 -14.54
N HIS A 248 14.09 -6.83 -13.84
CA HIS A 248 14.60 -7.73 -12.83
C HIS A 248 14.02 -7.27 -11.49
N SER A 249 12.78 -7.49 -11.31
CA SER A 249 12.22 -7.47 -9.99
C SER A 249 12.84 -8.65 -9.23
N LEU A 250 13.88 -8.37 -8.48
CA LEU A 250 14.55 -9.32 -7.60
C LEU A 250 13.60 -9.93 -6.56
N ALA A 251 12.37 -9.47 -6.51
CA ALA A 251 11.33 -9.97 -5.62
C ALA A 251 9.95 -9.56 -6.08
N THR A 252 9.51 -9.96 -7.26
CA THR A 252 8.08 -9.87 -7.54
C THR A 252 7.44 -11.07 -6.87
N ILE A 253 6.88 -10.85 -5.68
CA ILE A 253 5.97 -11.78 -5.05
C ILE A 253 4.64 -11.55 -5.76
N TRP A 254 4.20 -12.52 -6.56
CA TRP A 254 2.91 -12.46 -7.21
C TRP A 254 2.00 -13.49 -6.60
N GLY A 255 1.02 -12.99 -5.87
CA GLY A 255 -0.13 -13.77 -5.46
C GLY A 255 -1.18 -13.78 -6.56
N ALA A 256 -2.17 -14.64 -6.42
CA ALA A 256 -3.33 -14.70 -7.32
C ALA A 256 -4.19 -13.41 -7.31
N THR A 257 -3.80 -12.39 -6.55
CA THR A 257 -4.47 -11.10 -6.38
C THR A 257 -3.71 -9.91 -6.99
N GLY A 258 -2.65 -10.17 -7.79
CA GLY A 258 -1.89 -9.10 -8.45
C GLY A 258 -2.70 -8.29 -9.47
N THR A 259 -2.13 -7.22 -9.98
CA THR A 259 -2.71 -6.46 -11.10
C THR A 259 -2.92 -7.35 -12.33
N SER A 260 -3.72 -6.93 -13.31
CA SER A 260 -3.97 -7.71 -14.52
C SER A 260 -2.66 -8.07 -15.26
N TYR A 261 -1.69 -7.17 -15.25
CA TYR A 261 -0.37 -7.37 -15.84
C TYR A 261 0.43 -8.45 -15.09
N GLU A 262 0.51 -8.37 -13.77
CA GLU A 262 1.17 -9.35 -12.92
C GLU A 262 0.47 -10.72 -12.98
N ASN A 263 -0.85 -10.73 -13.05
CA ASN A 263 -1.63 -11.95 -13.22
C ASN A 263 -1.29 -12.68 -14.52
N ASN A 264 -1.06 -11.95 -15.63
CA ASN A 264 -0.68 -12.55 -16.90
C ASN A 264 0.68 -13.26 -16.83
N TYR A 265 1.65 -12.69 -16.14
CA TYR A 265 2.95 -13.37 -15.90
C TYR A 265 2.79 -14.56 -14.96
N PHE A 266 2.06 -14.41 -13.87
CA PHE A 266 1.81 -15.47 -12.90
C PHE A 266 1.10 -16.65 -13.55
N GLU A 267 0.01 -16.43 -14.30
CA GLU A 267 -0.72 -17.48 -15.01
C GLU A 267 0.16 -18.26 -15.99
N ASN A 268 1.10 -17.60 -16.67
CA ASN A 268 2.04 -18.27 -17.55
C ASN A 268 3.13 -19.02 -16.80
N ALA A 269 3.48 -18.59 -15.60
CA ALA A 269 4.59 -19.12 -14.81
C ALA A 269 4.17 -20.13 -13.75
N LYS A 270 2.89 -20.18 -13.35
CA LYS A 270 2.44 -21.08 -12.27
C LYS A 270 2.75 -22.56 -12.55
N GLU A 271 2.57 -22.98 -13.79
CA GLU A 271 2.82 -24.36 -14.24
C GLU A 271 4.30 -24.63 -14.60
N MET A 272 5.14 -23.59 -14.65
CA MET A 272 6.56 -23.76 -14.94
C MET A 272 7.27 -24.42 -13.76
N ALA A 273 8.22 -25.31 -14.07
CA ALA A 273 9.14 -25.82 -13.08
C ALA A 273 10.19 -24.75 -12.69
N LYS A 274 10.72 -24.85 -11.48
CA LYS A 274 11.85 -24.03 -11.05
C LYS A 274 13.03 -24.19 -12.02
N GLY A 275 13.60 -23.09 -12.48
CA GLY A 275 14.67 -23.02 -13.47
C GLY A 275 14.18 -23.17 -14.92
N GLU A 276 12.90 -23.37 -15.14
CA GLU A 276 12.33 -23.40 -16.49
C GLU A 276 12.35 -22.01 -17.13
N ILE A 277 12.62 -21.99 -18.43
CA ILE A 277 12.67 -20.76 -19.24
C ILE A 277 11.63 -20.88 -20.34
N LYS A 278 10.76 -19.87 -20.45
CA LYS A 278 9.68 -19.85 -21.44
C LYS A 278 9.66 -18.51 -22.17
N ILE A 279 9.36 -18.56 -23.46
CA ILE A 279 9.06 -17.37 -24.27
C ILE A 279 7.56 -17.40 -24.53
N VAL A 280 6.87 -16.29 -24.23
CA VAL A 280 5.43 -16.11 -24.42
C VAL A 280 5.13 -14.79 -25.12
N THR A 281 3.97 -14.70 -25.75
CA THR A 281 3.43 -13.43 -26.22
C THR A 281 2.26 -13.04 -25.30
N LEU A 282 2.31 -11.83 -24.76
CA LEU A 282 1.28 -11.28 -23.90
C LEU A 282 0.67 -10.05 -24.57
N THR A 283 -0.64 -9.96 -24.55
CA THR A 283 -1.37 -8.78 -25.04
C THR A 283 -2.10 -8.15 -23.88
N GLU A 284 -1.92 -6.85 -23.71
CA GLU A 284 -2.53 -6.04 -22.67
C GLU A 284 -3.10 -4.78 -23.27
N GLU A 285 -4.40 -4.54 -23.08
CA GLU A 285 -5.10 -3.42 -23.68
C GLU A 285 -4.76 -3.28 -25.18
N ASP A 286 -3.99 -2.25 -25.55
CA ASP A 286 -3.59 -1.97 -26.93
C ASP A 286 -2.11 -2.35 -27.22
N ALA A 287 -1.41 -3.01 -26.29
CA ALA A 287 -0.01 -3.37 -26.41
C ALA A 287 0.21 -4.88 -26.46
N THR A 288 1.18 -5.32 -27.24
CA THR A 288 1.60 -6.73 -27.32
C THR A 288 3.09 -6.84 -27.08
N TYR A 289 3.46 -7.77 -26.20
CA TYR A 289 4.84 -7.98 -25.77
C TYR A 289 5.30 -9.39 -26.07
N ALA A 290 6.54 -9.52 -26.55
CA ALA A 290 7.26 -10.79 -26.55
C ALA A 290 8.06 -10.88 -25.24
N VAL A 291 7.86 -11.94 -24.47
CA VAL A 291 8.37 -12.02 -23.09
C VAL A 291 9.15 -13.30 -22.88
N LEU A 292 10.37 -13.14 -22.38
CA LEU A 292 11.20 -14.22 -21.85
C LEU A 292 11.02 -14.29 -20.33
N ILE A 293 10.62 -15.44 -19.82
CA ILE A 293 10.39 -15.70 -18.40
C ILE A 293 11.34 -16.79 -17.93
N LEU A 294 12.10 -16.52 -16.87
CA LEU A 294 12.86 -17.50 -16.10
C LEU A 294 12.22 -17.63 -14.71
N LYS A 295 11.66 -18.80 -14.37
CA LYS A 295 11.14 -19.07 -13.04
C LYS A 295 12.26 -19.41 -12.07
N GLY A 296 12.49 -18.54 -11.11
CA GLY A 296 13.45 -18.71 -10.03
C GLY A 296 12.93 -19.58 -8.89
N ASP A 297 13.73 -19.68 -7.85
CA ASP A 297 13.40 -20.33 -6.58
C ASP A 297 12.94 -19.32 -5.55
N ILE A 298 11.63 -19.17 -5.35
CA ILE A 298 11.09 -18.17 -4.45
C ILE A 298 11.47 -18.41 -2.99
N THR A 299 11.69 -19.67 -2.61
CA THR A 299 12.04 -20.07 -1.24
C THR A 299 13.48 -20.59 -1.13
N GLY A 300 14.29 -20.40 -2.19
CA GLY A 300 15.68 -20.82 -2.23
C GLY A 300 16.61 -19.94 -1.41
N GLU A 301 17.74 -20.53 -0.99
CA GLU A 301 18.77 -19.81 -0.21
C GLU A 301 19.36 -18.59 -0.97
N SER A 302 19.26 -18.59 -2.29
CA SER A 302 19.71 -17.48 -3.14
C SER A 302 18.72 -16.29 -3.16
N ASN A 303 17.50 -16.45 -2.64
CA ASN A 303 16.54 -15.39 -2.54
C ASN A 303 16.86 -14.50 -1.32
N THR A 304 17.47 -13.35 -1.55
CA THR A 304 17.82 -12.39 -0.50
C THR A 304 16.59 -11.79 0.21
N ASN A 305 15.38 -11.95 -0.36
CA ASN A 305 14.12 -11.42 0.16
C ASN A 305 13.24 -12.50 0.80
N ILE A 306 13.81 -13.64 1.18
CA ILE A 306 13.05 -14.78 1.72
C ILE A 306 12.18 -14.41 2.93
N GLU A 307 12.64 -13.51 3.80
CA GLU A 307 11.87 -13.07 4.97
C GLU A 307 10.65 -12.25 4.55
N THR A 308 10.73 -11.46 3.48
CA THR A 308 9.58 -10.75 2.90
C THR A 308 8.57 -11.73 2.33
N VAL A 309 9.03 -12.77 1.63
CA VAL A 309 8.18 -13.86 1.11
C VAL A 309 7.43 -14.55 2.25
N TYR A 310 8.14 -14.90 3.32
CA TYR A 310 7.51 -15.57 4.47
C TYR A 310 6.57 -14.64 5.26
N SER A 311 6.86 -13.35 5.30
CA SER A 311 5.95 -12.36 5.88
C SER A 311 4.65 -12.26 5.09
N ALA A 312 4.74 -12.16 3.76
CA ALA A 312 3.57 -12.15 2.87
C ALA A 312 2.76 -13.45 3.01
N ALA A 313 3.43 -14.60 2.92
CA ALA A 313 2.79 -15.91 3.08
C ALA A 313 2.06 -16.06 4.42
N ARG A 314 2.62 -15.52 5.50
CA ARG A 314 1.99 -15.52 6.83
C ARG A 314 0.74 -14.65 6.84
N THR A 315 0.80 -13.48 6.22
CA THR A 315 -0.35 -12.57 6.09
C THR A 315 -1.47 -13.22 5.30
N ASP A 316 -1.18 -13.82 4.16
CA ASP A 316 -2.18 -14.49 3.33
C ASP A 316 -2.81 -15.73 4.01
N LEU A 317 -2.00 -16.49 4.76
CA LEU A 317 -2.47 -17.67 5.49
C LEU A 317 -3.34 -17.33 6.71
N LYS A 318 -3.07 -16.23 7.39
CA LYS A 318 -3.66 -15.95 8.72
C LYS A 318 -4.41 -14.63 8.78
N GLY A 319 -4.28 -13.74 7.78
CA GLY A 319 -4.85 -12.39 7.79
C GLY A 319 -6.36 -12.41 7.93
N GLU A 320 -7.08 -13.17 7.10
CA GLU A 320 -8.54 -13.24 7.16
C GLU A 320 -9.04 -13.68 8.55
N GLY A 321 -8.43 -14.71 9.14
CA GLY A 321 -8.79 -15.18 10.48
C GLY A 321 -8.43 -14.17 11.58
N PHE A 322 -7.35 -13.41 11.39
CA PHE A 322 -6.96 -12.33 12.29
C PHE A 322 -7.94 -11.15 12.21
N ASP A 323 -8.33 -10.74 11.01
CA ASP A 323 -9.27 -9.65 10.78
C ASP A 323 -10.65 -10.00 11.37
N ALA A 324 -11.12 -11.22 11.20
CA ALA A 324 -12.34 -11.69 11.82
C ALA A 324 -12.25 -11.66 13.37
N PHE A 325 -11.11 -12.04 13.95
CA PHE A 325 -10.86 -11.96 15.38
C PHE A 325 -10.86 -10.50 15.89
N ILE A 326 -10.22 -9.56 15.18
CA ILE A 326 -10.25 -8.14 15.54
C ILE A 326 -11.67 -7.58 15.42
N THR A 327 -12.39 -7.92 14.34
CA THR A 327 -13.76 -7.47 14.09
C THR A 327 -14.71 -7.91 15.23
N GLU A 328 -14.62 -9.15 15.70
CA GLU A 328 -15.40 -9.63 16.86
C GLU A 328 -15.16 -8.76 18.10
N LYS A 329 -13.92 -8.37 18.36
CA LYS A 329 -13.58 -7.53 19.52
C LYS A 329 -14.02 -6.08 19.36
N VAL A 330 -14.02 -5.57 18.15
CA VAL A 330 -14.48 -4.23 17.80
C VAL A 330 -15.95 -4.00 18.16
N GLU A 331 -16.79 -5.04 18.07
CA GLU A 331 -18.20 -4.97 18.45
C GLU A 331 -18.41 -4.61 19.93
N ALA A 332 -17.49 -4.98 20.79
CA ALA A 332 -17.54 -4.72 22.22
C ALA A 332 -17.02 -3.32 22.62
N VAL A 333 -16.37 -2.60 21.70
CA VAL A 333 -15.80 -1.29 21.98
C VAL A 333 -16.89 -0.25 22.17
N ASN A 334 -16.90 0.39 23.35
CA ASN A 334 -17.78 1.55 23.58
C ASN A 334 -17.23 2.77 22.85
N LEU A 335 -17.99 3.24 21.84
CA LEU A 335 -17.63 4.39 21.03
C LEU A 335 -18.58 5.56 21.28
N GLU A 336 -18.01 6.70 21.61
CA GLU A 336 -18.72 7.98 21.74
C GLU A 336 -18.17 8.98 20.74
N THR A 337 -19.05 9.67 20.01
CA THR A 337 -18.66 10.74 19.09
C THR A 337 -19.14 12.08 19.59
N VAL A 338 -18.26 13.08 19.53
CA VAL A 338 -18.61 14.47 19.78
C VAL A 338 -19.14 15.08 18.47
N LYS A 339 -20.46 15.10 18.31
CA LYS A 339 -21.14 15.48 17.05
C LYS A 339 -20.61 16.77 16.42
N TYR A 340 -20.32 17.78 17.21
CA TYR A 340 -19.78 19.05 16.70
C TYR A 340 -18.41 18.84 16.06
N ALA A 341 -17.51 18.09 16.69
CA ALA A 341 -16.15 17.87 16.25
C ALA A 341 -16.09 16.97 14.98
N VAL A 342 -16.80 15.85 14.96
CA VAL A 342 -16.87 14.99 13.76
C VAL A 342 -17.56 15.67 12.58
N ASN A 343 -18.56 16.55 12.83
CA ASN A 343 -19.26 17.28 11.78
C ASN A 343 -18.42 18.38 11.10
N GLN A 344 -17.25 18.70 11.62
CA GLN A 344 -16.31 19.61 10.95
C GLN A 344 -15.66 18.94 9.73
N PHE A 345 -15.50 17.63 9.79
CA PHE A 345 -14.89 16.81 8.75
C PHE A 345 -15.97 15.94 8.12
N LYS A 346 -16.19 16.10 6.84
CA LYS A 346 -17.22 15.40 6.08
C LYS A 346 -16.63 14.92 4.77
N VAL A 347 -16.98 13.71 4.35
CA VAL A 347 -16.53 13.10 3.08
C VAL A 347 -16.72 14.06 1.91
N LYS A 348 -17.88 14.71 1.81
CA LYS A 348 -18.18 15.71 0.74
C LYS A 348 -17.35 16.99 0.79
N LYS A 349 -16.55 17.20 1.84
CA LYS A 349 -15.70 18.38 2.02
C LYS A 349 -14.21 18.04 1.97
N ILE A 350 -13.87 16.81 1.71
CA ILE A 350 -12.49 16.40 1.50
C ILE A 350 -11.93 17.20 0.32
N LYS A 351 -10.76 17.79 0.53
CA LYS A 351 -10.05 18.58 -0.48
C LYS A 351 -8.99 17.68 -1.09
N PHE A 352 -8.99 17.60 -2.39
CA PHE A 352 -7.97 16.87 -3.14
C PHE A 352 -6.95 17.85 -3.73
N PRO A 353 -5.68 17.43 -3.93
CA PRO A 353 -4.68 18.25 -4.61
C PRO A 353 -5.19 18.69 -5.99
N ALA A 354 -4.81 19.91 -6.40
CA ALA A 354 -5.08 20.34 -7.76
C ALA A 354 -4.30 19.44 -8.74
N GLN A 355 -4.97 19.00 -9.79
CA GLN A 355 -4.37 18.21 -10.86
C GLN A 355 -3.44 19.05 -11.71
#